data_59dfe419d9b0d94209a18c2effa69cec
#
_entry.id   59dfe419d9b0d94209a18c2effa69cec
#
_cell.length_a   1.000
_cell.length_b   1.000
_cell.length_c   1.000
_cell.angle_alpha   90.00
_cell.angle_beta   90.00
_cell.angle_gamma   90.00
#
_symmetry.space_group_name_H-M   'P 1'
#
loop_
_entity.id
_entity.type
_entity.pdbx_description
1 polymer ?
#
loop_
_entity_poly.entity_id
_entity_poly.type
_entity_poly.pdbx_seq_one_letter_code
_entity_poly.pdbx_strand_id
1 'polypeptide(L)'
;NGIDYKTYDPETDPKIYTNYNASNFRKKKVNNKLKLQEELDLTVDKKKFMIGLISRLTDQKGLDLINYVIDRLVDDFTQIVVIGTGDPQYENMFRHYAWKYGDRVSANICYSDDLAHKLYAAADAFLMPSRFEPCGLTQLISFRYGTVPIVRETGGLKDTVRPYNEYENTGDGFSFANYNGEEMLGVVNYAKHIYFDKKKQWNQIVERGMANDYSWKSSKGKYEGLYNYLIGYTV
;
A
#
# COMPACT_ATOMS: atom_id res chain seq x y z
N ASN A 1 10.03 -7.13 12.21
CA ASN A 1 9.02 -8.15 11.93
C ASN A 1 9.22 -8.73 10.53
N GLY A 2 8.63 -9.91 10.30
CA GLY A 2 8.50 -10.53 8.99
C GLY A 2 7.03 -10.76 8.65
N ILE A 3 6.78 -11.17 7.40
CA ILE A 3 5.47 -11.64 6.93
C ILE A 3 5.58 -13.11 6.52
N ASP A 4 4.45 -13.81 6.54
CA ASP A 4 4.38 -15.20 6.11
C ASP A 4 4.25 -15.26 4.57
N TYR A 5 5.31 -15.69 3.90
CA TYR A 5 5.36 -15.84 2.45
C TYR A 5 4.56 -17.05 1.92
N LYS A 6 4.02 -17.90 2.82
CA LYS A 6 3.05 -18.95 2.39
C LYS A 6 1.66 -18.35 2.25
N THR A 7 1.31 -17.43 3.16
CA THR A 7 0.01 -16.75 3.15
C THR A 7 -0.01 -15.61 2.12
N TYR A 8 1.09 -14.82 2.05
CA TYR A 8 1.18 -13.65 1.19
C TYR A 8 2.13 -13.88 0.01
N ASP A 9 1.66 -14.62 -0.99
CA ASP A 9 2.38 -14.87 -2.22
C ASP A 9 1.48 -14.72 -3.46
N PRO A 10 1.63 -13.64 -4.26
CA PRO A 10 0.78 -13.44 -5.41
C PRO A 10 0.88 -14.55 -6.48
N GLU A 11 1.91 -15.41 -6.42
CA GLU A 11 2.05 -16.53 -7.34
C GLU A 11 1.11 -17.70 -6.99
N THR A 12 0.82 -17.89 -5.71
CA THR A 12 0.05 -19.06 -5.22
C THR A 12 -1.17 -18.71 -4.39
N ASP A 13 -1.43 -17.43 -4.14
CA ASP A 13 -2.56 -16.96 -3.33
C ASP A 13 -3.90 -17.33 -3.97
N PRO A 14 -4.73 -18.18 -3.33
CA PRO A 14 -6.01 -18.60 -3.88
C PRO A 14 -7.11 -17.53 -3.78
N LYS A 15 -6.87 -16.42 -3.06
CA LYS A 15 -7.86 -15.38 -2.80
C LYS A 15 -7.87 -14.28 -3.86
N ILE A 16 -6.83 -14.19 -4.70
CA ILE A 16 -6.75 -13.19 -5.75
C ILE A 16 -7.32 -13.70 -7.08
N TYR A 17 -7.77 -12.82 -7.94
CA TYR A 17 -8.43 -13.22 -9.19
C TYR A 17 -7.47 -13.82 -10.23
N THR A 18 -6.23 -13.35 -10.25
CA THR A 18 -5.21 -13.81 -11.20
C THR A 18 -3.87 -13.85 -10.50
N ASN A 19 -3.26 -15.03 -10.43
CA ASN A 19 -1.94 -15.21 -9.86
C ASN A 19 -0.85 -14.65 -10.78
N TYR A 20 0.18 -14.05 -10.17
CA TYR A 20 1.34 -13.47 -10.85
C TYR A 20 2.58 -13.49 -9.98
N ASN A 21 3.72 -13.22 -10.58
CA ASN A 21 5.00 -13.08 -9.90
C ASN A 21 5.81 -11.89 -10.47
N ALA A 22 7.01 -11.66 -9.96
CA ALA A 22 7.86 -10.55 -10.36
C ALA A 22 8.21 -10.54 -11.87
N SER A 23 8.18 -11.68 -12.55
CA SER A 23 8.49 -11.75 -13.99
C SER A 23 7.31 -11.35 -14.89
N ASN A 24 6.07 -11.45 -14.40
CA ASN A 24 4.87 -11.28 -15.22
C ASN A 24 3.83 -10.27 -14.67
N PHE A 25 4.09 -9.63 -13.54
CA PHE A 25 3.16 -8.68 -12.90
C PHE A 25 2.70 -7.58 -13.85
N ARG A 26 3.56 -7.08 -14.72
CA ARG A 26 3.25 -6.02 -15.69
C ARG A 26 2.06 -6.35 -16.58
N LYS A 27 1.83 -7.64 -16.87
CA LYS A 27 0.73 -8.12 -17.71
C LYS A 27 -0.46 -8.63 -16.90
N LYS A 28 -0.20 -9.30 -15.75
CA LYS A 28 -1.21 -10.04 -15.02
C LYS A 28 -1.86 -9.26 -13.87
N LYS A 29 -1.09 -8.40 -13.15
CA LYS A 29 -1.61 -7.64 -12.01
C LYS A 29 -2.82 -6.77 -12.37
N VAL A 30 -2.86 -6.22 -13.57
CA VAL A 30 -3.98 -5.40 -14.06
C VAL A 30 -5.32 -6.15 -14.07
N ASN A 31 -5.32 -7.47 -14.24
CA ASN A 31 -6.56 -8.25 -14.20
C ASN A 31 -7.20 -8.24 -12.80
N ASN A 32 -6.37 -8.25 -11.75
CA ASN A 32 -6.86 -8.11 -10.37
C ASN A 32 -7.53 -6.75 -10.15
N LYS A 33 -6.94 -5.66 -10.68
CA LYS A 33 -7.55 -4.33 -10.61
C LYS A 33 -8.92 -4.29 -11.30
N LEU A 34 -9.00 -4.76 -12.54
CA LEU A 34 -10.26 -4.74 -13.31
C LEU A 34 -11.35 -5.54 -12.61
N LYS A 35 -11.01 -6.72 -12.08
CA LYS A 35 -11.96 -7.58 -11.35
C LYS A 35 -12.40 -6.96 -10.02
N LEU A 36 -11.48 -6.33 -9.29
CA LEU A 36 -11.85 -5.63 -8.05
C LEU A 36 -12.72 -4.41 -8.31
N GLN A 37 -12.47 -3.67 -9.40
CA GLN A 37 -13.34 -2.57 -9.82
C GLN A 37 -14.76 -3.06 -10.09
N GLU A 38 -14.92 -4.19 -10.81
CA GLU A 38 -16.22 -4.82 -11.04
C GLU A 38 -16.92 -5.24 -9.73
N GLU A 39 -16.20 -5.91 -8.82
CA GLU A 39 -16.74 -6.39 -7.53
C GLU A 39 -17.18 -5.25 -6.60
N LEU A 40 -16.52 -4.09 -6.69
CA LEU A 40 -16.78 -2.93 -5.81
C LEU A 40 -17.61 -1.82 -6.49
N ASP A 41 -18.24 -2.08 -7.62
CA ASP A 41 -19.04 -1.11 -8.40
C ASP A 41 -18.27 0.18 -8.75
N LEU A 42 -16.95 0.08 -8.94
CA LEU A 42 -16.10 1.18 -9.38
C LEU A 42 -16.07 1.24 -10.93
N THR A 43 -15.77 2.42 -11.49
CA THR A 43 -15.49 2.52 -12.93
C THR A 43 -14.40 1.55 -13.34
N VAL A 44 -14.72 0.61 -14.26
CA VAL A 44 -13.78 -0.40 -14.74
C VAL A 44 -12.87 0.20 -15.80
N ASP A 45 -11.67 0.61 -15.38
CA ASP A 45 -10.66 1.19 -16.27
C ASP A 45 -9.24 0.92 -15.75
N LYS A 46 -8.44 0.21 -16.54
CA LYS A 46 -7.04 -0.08 -16.23
C LYS A 46 -6.16 1.16 -16.07
N LYS A 47 -6.59 2.30 -16.61
CA LYS A 47 -5.85 3.57 -16.55
C LYS A 47 -6.05 4.30 -15.24
N LYS A 48 -7.05 3.96 -14.43
CA LYS A 48 -7.22 4.57 -13.10
C LYS A 48 -6.05 4.23 -12.19
N PHE A 49 -5.61 5.20 -11.39
CA PHE A 49 -4.64 4.98 -10.31
C PHE A 49 -5.42 4.58 -9.05
N MET A 50 -5.30 3.32 -8.66
CA MET A 50 -6.03 2.78 -7.51
C MET A 50 -5.17 2.88 -6.25
N ILE A 51 -5.66 3.61 -5.26
CA ILE A 51 -5.06 3.74 -3.92
C ILE A 51 -5.83 2.85 -2.95
N GLY A 52 -5.12 1.93 -2.29
CA GLY A 52 -5.66 1.09 -1.23
C GLY A 52 -5.37 1.66 0.17
N LEU A 53 -6.31 1.48 1.08
CA LEU A 53 -6.16 1.67 2.53
C LEU A 53 -6.71 0.44 3.25
N ILE A 54 -5.87 -0.22 4.04
CA ILE A 54 -6.29 -1.32 4.92
C ILE A 54 -5.78 -0.99 6.33
N SER A 55 -6.69 -0.68 7.24
CA SER A 55 -6.30 -0.36 8.62
C SER A 55 -7.47 -0.39 9.60
N ARG A 56 -7.18 -0.34 10.88
CA ARG A 56 -8.16 0.14 11.86
C ARG A 56 -8.43 1.63 11.59
N LEU A 57 -9.68 2.03 11.56
CA LEU A 57 -10.07 3.41 11.26
C LEU A 57 -10.01 4.26 12.54
N THR A 58 -8.82 4.68 12.92
CA THR A 58 -8.54 5.44 14.17
C THR A 58 -7.62 6.64 13.88
N ASP A 59 -7.56 7.58 14.84
CA ASP A 59 -6.69 8.77 14.76
C ASP A 59 -5.22 8.43 14.49
N GLN A 60 -4.75 7.29 15.03
CA GLN A 60 -3.39 6.82 14.83
C GLN A 60 -3.03 6.68 13.35
N LYS A 61 -4.01 6.38 12.49
CA LYS A 61 -3.79 6.06 11.08
C LYS A 61 -3.76 7.28 10.16
N GLY A 62 -3.90 8.49 10.72
CA GLY A 62 -3.76 9.73 9.95
C GLY A 62 -4.90 9.98 8.95
N LEU A 63 -6.10 9.47 9.26
CA LEU A 63 -7.26 9.57 8.38
C LEU A 63 -7.81 10.99 8.30
N ASP A 64 -7.51 11.83 9.29
CA ASP A 64 -7.76 13.28 9.29
C ASP A 64 -6.98 14.00 8.17
N LEU A 65 -5.76 13.57 7.86
CA LEU A 65 -5.02 14.11 6.72
C LEU A 65 -5.70 13.77 5.38
N ILE A 66 -6.23 12.54 5.27
CA ILE A 66 -6.99 12.13 4.09
C ILE A 66 -8.26 12.96 3.98
N ASN A 67 -9.02 13.11 5.07
CA ASN A 67 -10.23 13.93 5.11
C ASN A 67 -9.97 15.37 4.63
N TYR A 68 -8.86 15.94 5.04
CA TYR A 68 -8.49 17.31 4.68
C TYR A 68 -8.24 17.50 3.18
N VAL A 69 -7.73 16.47 2.48
CA VAL A 69 -7.35 16.60 1.06
C VAL A 69 -8.20 15.79 0.09
N ILE A 70 -9.14 14.98 0.54
CA ILE A 70 -9.80 13.96 -0.28
C ILE A 70 -10.49 14.54 -1.51
N ASP A 71 -11.07 15.74 -1.41
CA ASP A 71 -11.73 16.42 -2.53
C ASP A 71 -10.74 16.84 -3.64
N ARG A 72 -9.44 16.92 -3.32
CA ARG A 72 -8.37 17.17 -4.28
C ARG A 72 -7.61 15.90 -4.68
N LEU A 73 -7.74 14.86 -3.87
CA LEU A 73 -7.12 13.56 -4.11
C LEU A 73 -7.93 12.73 -5.11
N VAL A 74 -9.26 12.78 -5.01
CA VAL A 74 -10.19 12.04 -5.89
C VAL A 74 -10.49 12.87 -7.14
N ASP A 75 -9.77 12.59 -8.21
CA ASP A 75 -10.00 13.14 -9.54
C ASP A 75 -10.50 12.06 -10.52
N ASP A 76 -10.62 12.40 -11.80
CA ASP A 76 -11.12 11.48 -12.82
C ASP A 76 -10.17 10.30 -13.11
N PHE A 77 -8.94 10.34 -12.60
CA PHE A 77 -7.96 9.29 -12.79
C PHE A 77 -7.66 8.49 -11.53
N THR A 78 -8.23 8.86 -10.38
CA THR A 78 -7.92 8.26 -9.08
C THR A 78 -9.11 7.49 -8.54
N GLN A 79 -8.86 6.30 -8.03
CA GLN A 79 -9.80 5.52 -7.24
C GLN A 79 -9.24 5.24 -5.86
N ILE A 80 -10.09 5.25 -4.83
CA ILE A 80 -9.71 4.94 -3.45
C ILE A 80 -10.58 3.78 -2.96
N VAL A 81 -9.92 2.74 -2.45
CA VAL A 81 -10.58 1.59 -1.82
C VAL A 81 -10.13 1.50 -0.37
N VAL A 82 -11.08 1.58 0.54
CA VAL A 82 -10.86 1.53 1.98
C VAL A 82 -11.43 0.24 2.55
N ILE A 83 -10.65 -0.47 3.37
CA ILE A 83 -11.09 -1.64 4.11
C ILE A 83 -10.71 -1.46 5.58
N GLY A 84 -11.67 -1.56 6.48
CA GLY A 84 -11.42 -1.49 7.91
C GLY A 84 -12.62 -1.09 8.73
N THR A 85 -12.49 -1.23 10.04
CA THR A 85 -13.45 -0.78 11.05
C THR A 85 -12.75 0.02 12.13
N GLY A 86 -13.46 0.84 12.87
CA GLY A 86 -12.88 1.61 13.97
C GLY A 86 -13.81 2.67 14.53
N ASP A 87 -13.31 3.88 14.66
CA ASP A 87 -14.07 4.99 15.24
C ASP A 87 -15.19 5.42 14.29
N PRO A 88 -16.42 5.58 14.81
CA PRO A 88 -17.59 5.94 13.99
C PRO A 88 -17.39 7.19 13.12
N GLN A 89 -16.61 8.16 13.59
CA GLN A 89 -16.30 9.37 12.82
C GLN A 89 -15.62 9.05 11.49
N TYR A 90 -14.64 8.14 11.47
CA TYR A 90 -13.91 7.76 10.25
C TYR A 90 -14.71 6.80 9.38
N GLU A 91 -15.47 5.89 9.99
CA GLU A 91 -16.38 5.02 9.23
C GLU A 91 -17.41 5.86 8.48
N ASN A 92 -18.04 6.81 9.15
CA ASN A 92 -19.04 7.70 8.53
C ASN A 92 -18.42 8.64 7.50
N MET A 93 -17.19 9.13 7.74
CA MET A 93 -16.41 9.91 6.78
C MET A 93 -16.23 9.14 5.47
N PHE A 94 -15.76 7.89 5.52
CA PHE A 94 -15.56 7.11 4.30
C PHE A 94 -16.87 6.70 3.63
N ARG A 95 -17.93 6.38 4.37
CA ARG A 95 -19.27 6.17 3.80
C ARG A 95 -19.78 7.40 3.07
N HIS A 96 -19.56 8.60 3.63
CA HIS A 96 -19.90 9.86 2.98
C HIS A 96 -19.15 10.05 1.66
N TYR A 97 -17.83 9.80 1.64
CA TYR A 97 -17.05 9.96 0.42
C TYR A 97 -17.36 8.88 -0.63
N ALA A 98 -17.67 7.67 -0.23
CA ALA A 98 -18.18 6.63 -1.14
C ALA A 98 -19.52 7.04 -1.77
N TRP A 99 -20.42 7.64 -1.00
CA TRP A 99 -21.66 8.23 -1.54
C TRP A 99 -21.39 9.43 -2.47
N LYS A 100 -20.48 10.33 -2.06
CA LYS A 100 -20.19 11.57 -2.81
C LYS A 100 -19.49 11.30 -4.15
N TYR A 101 -18.59 10.33 -4.18
CA TYR A 101 -17.75 10.04 -5.36
C TYR A 101 -18.12 8.75 -6.09
N GLY A 102 -19.16 8.03 -5.60
CA GLY A 102 -19.75 6.88 -6.28
C GLY A 102 -18.70 5.89 -6.80
N ASP A 103 -18.53 5.87 -8.10
CA ASP A 103 -17.66 4.95 -8.84
C ASP A 103 -16.15 5.17 -8.68
N ARG A 104 -15.72 6.11 -7.85
CA ARG A 104 -14.30 6.43 -7.61
C ARG A 104 -13.83 6.11 -6.19
N VAL A 105 -14.76 6.01 -5.22
CA VAL A 105 -14.42 5.69 -3.83
C VAL A 105 -15.29 4.53 -3.34
N SER A 106 -14.64 3.47 -2.85
CA SER A 106 -15.32 2.34 -2.21
C SER A 106 -14.92 2.24 -0.74
N ALA A 107 -15.91 2.29 0.15
CA ALA A 107 -15.73 2.19 1.61
C ALA A 107 -16.28 0.85 2.12
N ASN A 108 -15.38 -0.08 2.38
CA ASN A 108 -15.70 -1.41 2.88
C ASN A 108 -15.47 -1.43 4.40
N ILE A 109 -16.51 -1.05 5.15
CA ILE A 109 -16.45 -0.95 6.61
C ILE A 109 -16.65 -2.33 7.21
N CYS A 110 -15.63 -3.15 7.09
CA CYS A 110 -15.62 -4.53 7.57
C CYS A 110 -14.19 -5.01 7.84
N TYR A 111 -14.07 -6.13 8.54
CA TYR A 111 -12.87 -6.95 8.53
C TYR A 111 -13.06 -8.06 7.50
N SER A 112 -12.27 -8.04 6.44
CA SER A 112 -12.30 -9.07 5.40
C SER A 112 -10.90 -9.37 4.91
N ASP A 113 -10.42 -10.56 5.27
CA ASP A 113 -9.12 -11.05 4.85
C ASP A 113 -9.08 -11.29 3.33
N ASP A 114 -10.15 -11.86 2.77
CA ASP A 114 -10.24 -12.13 1.32
C ASP A 114 -10.20 -10.83 0.50
N LEU A 115 -10.97 -9.81 0.92
CA LEU A 115 -10.97 -8.52 0.24
C LEU A 115 -9.60 -7.80 0.40
N ALA A 116 -8.93 -7.97 1.55
CA ALA A 116 -7.60 -7.44 1.76
C ALA A 116 -6.58 -8.03 0.77
N HIS A 117 -6.56 -9.35 0.57
CA HIS A 117 -5.71 -10.00 -0.43
C HIS A 117 -6.00 -9.51 -1.86
N LYS A 118 -7.27 -9.39 -2.23
CA LYS A 118 -7.68 -8.83 -3.51
C LYS A 118 -7.20 -7.39 -3.69
N LEU A 119 -7.31 -6.55 -2.65
CA LEU A 119 -6.85 -5.17 -2.70
C LEU A 119 -5.31 -5.07 -2.80
N TYR A 120 -4.56 -5.91 -2.06
CA TYR A 120 -3.09 -5.98 -2.24
C TYR A 120 -2.71 -6.31 -3.68
N ALA A 121 -3.43 -7.25 -4.31
CA ALA A 121 -3.15 -7.64 -5.68
C ALA A 121 -3.63 -6.61 -6.73
N ALA A 122 -4.65 -5.81 -6.43
CA ALA A 122 -5.29 -4.90 -7.38
C ALA A 122 -4.72 -3.47 -7.36
N ALA A 123 -4.45 -2.92 -6.17
CA ALA A 123 -4.04 -1.53 -6.02
C ALA A 123 -2.71 -1.21 -6.70
N ASP A 124 -2.56 0.03 -7.17
CA ASP A 124 -1.28 0.54 -7.65
C ASP A 124 -0.42 1.03 -6.48
N ALA A 125 -1.06 1.67 -5.50
CA ALA A 125 -0.39 2.15 -4.31
C ALA A 125 -1.21 1.89 -3.03
N PHE A 126 -0.52 1.80 -1.89
CA PHE A 126 -1.11 1.83 -0.55
C PHE A 126 -0.72 3.12 0.15
N LEU A 127 -1.72 3.86 0.66
CA LEU A 127 -1.51 5.09 1.41
C LEU A 127 -1.55 4.83 2.92
N MET A 128 -0.47 5.17 3.61
CA MET A 128 -0.30 4.95 5.06
C MET A 128 0.19 6.22 5.75
N PRO A 129 -0.68 7.22 6.01
CA PRO A 129 -0.30 8.51 6.58
C PRO A 129 -0.23 8.50 8.11
N SER A 130 0.12 7.37 8.71
CA SER A 130 0.04 7.13 10.16
C SER A 130 0.74 8.20 10.98
N ARG A 131 0.09 8.64 12.06
CA ARG A 131 0.67 9.55 13.06
C ARG A 131 1.86 8.87 13.77
N PHE A 132 1.73 7.58 14.06
CA PHE A 132 2.82 6.71 14.48
C PHE A 132 2.52 5.27 14.06
N GLU A 133 3.57 4.52 13.70
CA GLU A 133 3.47 3.13 13.26
C GLU A 133 4.71 2.36 13.72
N PRO A 134 4.64 1.61 14.82
CA PRO A 134 5.83 0.93 15.39
C PRO A 134 6.51 -0.02 14.41
N CYS A 135 5.74 -0.73 13.60
CA CYS A 135 6.26 -1.65 12.59
C CYS A 135 5.56 -1.45 11.24
N GLY A 136 4.24 -1.68 11.21
CA GLY A 136 3.46 -1.84 9.99
C GLY A 136 3.72 -3.20 9.31
N LEU A 137 2.67 -3.85 8.87
CA LEU A 137 2.75 -5.05 8.02
C LEU A 137 2.22 -4.77 6.62
N THR A 138 1.29 -3.83 6.49
CA THR A 138 0.63 -3.50 5.23
C THR A 138 1.65 -3.13 4.14
N GLN A 139 2.69 -2.32 4.44
CA GLN A 139 3.71 -1.98 3.47
C GLN A 139 4.59 -3.19 3.07
N LEU A 140 4.86 -4.10 4.01
CA LEU A 140 5.64 -5.29 3.72
C LEU A 140 4.87 -6.24 2.80
N ILE A 141 3.57 -6.41 3.06
CA ILE A 141 2.68 -7.19 2.22
C ILE A 141 2.50 -6.50 0.86
N SER A 142 2.31 -5.19 0.82
CA SER A 142 2.14 -4.45 -0.44
C SER A 142 3.37 -4.59 -1.35
N PHE A 143 4.57 -4.53 -0.81
CA PHE A 143 5.79 -4.85 -1.57
C PHE A 143 5.74 -6.24 -2.21
N ARG A 144 5.35 -7.26 -1.45
CA ARG A 144 5.25 -8.63 -1.95
C ARG A 144 4.27 -8.76 -3.12
N TYR A 145 3.18 -7.98 -3.11
CA TYR A 145 2.18 -7.93 -4.18
C TYR A 145 2.49 -6.90 -5.28
N GLY A 146 3.65 -6.25 -5.23
CA GLY A 146 4.03 -5.23 -6.22
C GLY A 146 3.12 -4.00 -6.20
N THR A 147 2.59 -3.67 -5.02
CA THR A 147 1.82 -2.46 -4.76
C THR A 147 2.71 -1.47 -4.03
N VAL A 148 2.81 -0.25 -4.54
CA VAL A 148 3.80 0.72 -4.08
C VAL A 148 3.32 1.44 -2.81
N PRO A 149 4.04 1.38 -1.67
CA PRO A 149 3.66 2.11 -0.48
C PRO A 149 3.94 3.62 -0.62
N ILE A 150 2.98 4.43 -0.17
CA ILE A 150 3.10 5.88 0.04
C ILE A 150 2.89 6.11 1.52
N VAL A 151 3.94 6.49 2.26
CA VAL A 151 3.92 6.44 3.72
C VAL A 151 4.36 7.76 4.35
N ARG A 152 3.91 8.01 5.57
CA ARG A 152 4.56 9.00 6.41
C ARG A 152 5.82 8.39 7.05
N GLU A 153 6.90 9.18 7.15
CA GLU A 153 8.17 8.77 7.74
C GLU A 153 8.05 8.66 9.27
N THR A 154 7.56 7.51 9.75
CA THR A 154 7.44 7.23 11.18
C THR A 154 7.68 5.75 11.46
N GLY A 155 8.46 5.45 12.49
CA GLY A 155 8.76 4.09 12.97
C GLY A 155 9.07 3.12 11.83
N GLY A 156 8.45 1.95 11.83
CA GLY A 156 8.71 0.90 10.85
C GLY A 156 8.39 1.27 9.41
N LEU A 157 7.55 2.27 9.15
CA LEU A 157 7.31 2.76 7.79
C LEU A 157 8.57 3.45 7.24
N LYS A 158 9.21 4.31 8.06
CA LYS A 158 10.48 4.96 7.69
C LYS A 158 11.62 3.95 7.52
N ASP A 159 11.64 2.91 8.36
CA ASP A 159 12.71 1.92 8.34
C ASP A 159 12.63 0.98 7.13
N THR A 160 11.45 0.80 6.54
CA THR A 160 11.20 -0.22 5.52
C THR A 160 10.91 0.34 4.13
N VAL A 161 10.46 1.58 4.01
CA VAL A 161 10.14 2.22 2.72
C VAL A 161 11.24 3.23 2.37
N ARG A 162 11.93 2.98 1.28
CA ARG A 162 12.95 3.90 0.75
C ARG A 162 12.31 4.82 -0.28
N PRO A 163 12.30 6.15 -0.05
CA PRO A 163 11.67 7.08 -0.96
C PRO A 163 12.33 7.05 -2.34
N TYR A 164 11.49 7.13 -3.37
CA TYR A 164 11.96 7.16 -4.75
C TYR A 164 12.74 8.45 -5.02
N ASN A 165 13.97 8.28 -5.49
CA ASN A 165 14.84 9.34 -6.00
C ASN A 165 14.87 9.26 -7.52
N GLU A 166 14.29 10.27 -8.19
CA GLU A 166 14.19 10.32 -9.65
C GLU A 166 15.54 10.48 -10.35
N TYR A 167 16.47 11.23 -9.74
CA TYR A 167 17.78 11.50 -10.32
C TYR A 167 18.67 10.26 -10.34
N GLU A 168 18.62 9.48 -9.28
CA GLU A 168 19.39 8.24 -9.14
C GLU A 168 18.61 7.01 -9.60
N ASN A 169 17.31 7.18 -9.81
CA ASN A 169 16.36 6.10 -10.08
C ASN A 169 16.45 4.96 -9.04
N THR A 170 16.48 5.34 -7.75
CA THR A 170 16.53 4.44 -6.59
C THR A 170 15.25 4.53 -5.76
N GLY A 171 15.11 3.66 -4.74
CA GLY A 171 13.93 3.62 -3.87
C GLY A 171 12.85 2.65 -4.33
N ASP A 172 11.95 2.29 -3.41
CA ASP A 172 10.91 1.28 -3.60
C ASP A 172 9.50 1.75 -3.22
N GLY A 173 9.36 3.01 -2.77
CA GLY A 173 8.10 3.63 -2.42
C GLY A 173 8.18 5.14 -2.41
N PHE A 174 7.21 5.80 -1.78
CA PHE A 174 7.19 7.24 -1.62
C PHE A 174 6.97 7.59 -0.15
N SER A 175 7.53 8.71 0.31
CA SER A 175 7.37 9.14 1.70
C SER A 175 7.26 10.65 1.84
N PHE A 176 6.62 11.08 2.93
CA PHE A 176 6.56 12.46 3.40
C PHE A 176 6.91 12.52 4.89
N ALA A 177 7.54 13.60 5.32
CA ALA A 177 8.13 13.69 6.66
C ALA A 177 7.13 14.21 7.70
N ASN A 178 6.48 15.34 7.44
CA ASN A 178 5.64 16.00 8.42
C ASN A 178 4.22 15.42 8.44
N TYR A 179 3.57 15.46 9.62
CA TYR A 179 2.16 15.12 9.73
C TYR A 179 1.31 16.25 9.16
N ASN A 180 1.24 16.31 7.82
CA ASN A 180 0.66 17.42 7.06
C ASN A 180 -0.04 16.92 5.80
N GLY A 181 -1.30 17.33 5.60
CA GLY A 181 -2.12 16.88 4.47
C GLY A 181 -1.64 17.42 3.11
N GLU A 182 -1.08 18.64 3.05
CA GLU A 182 -0.55 19.20 1.80
C GLU A 182 0.69 18.44 1.34
N GLU A 183 1.58 18.13 2.27
CA GLU A 183 2.77 17.33 1.98
C GLU A 183 2.41 15.93 1.51
N MET A 184 1.44 15.28 2.19
CA MET A 184 0.88 14.00 1.76
C MET A 184 0.32 14.07 0.35
N LEU A 185 -0.52 15.08 0.06
CA LEU A 185 -1.11 15.25 -1.28
C LEU A 185 -0.04 15.49 -2.34
N GLY A 186 0.98 16.30 -2.04
CA GLY A 186 2.12 16.54 -2.92
C GLY A 186 2.83 15.26 -3.30
N VAL A 187 3.09 14.38 -2.32
CA VAL A 187 3.75 13.09 -2.55
C VAL A 187 2.86 12.12 -3.32
N VAL A 188 1.56 12.07 -3.05
CA VAL A 188 0.62 11.26 -3.85
C VAL A 188 0.58 11.75 -5.30
N ASN A 189 0.55 13.05 -5.54
CA ASN A 189 0.58 13.61 -6.89
C ASN A 189 1.90 13.31 -7.60
N TYR A 190 3.03 13.33 -6.89
CA TYR A 190 4.31 12.91 -7.44
C TYR A 190 4.30 11.42 -7.82
N ALA A 191 3.76 10.54 -6.97
CA ALA A 191 3.60 9.12 -7.29
C ALA A 191 2.72 8.91 -8.52
N LYS A 192 1.61 9.66 -8.65
CA LYS A 192 0.73 9.66 -9.85
C LYS A 192 1.49 10.10 -11.10
N HIS A 193 2.29 11.18 -11.02
CA HIS A 193 3.14 11.62 -12.14
C HIS A 193 4.08 10.50 -12.59
N ILE A 194 4.78 9.83 -11.68
CA ILE A 194 5.66 8.70 -12.03
C ILE A 194 4.85 7.54 -12.63
N TYR A 195 3.65 7.26 -12.10
CA TYR A 195 2.78 6.19 -12.61
C TYR A 195 2.32 6.44 -14.05
N PHE A 196 1.86 7.67 -14.37
CA PHE A 196 1.28 8.00 -15.66
C PHE A 196 2.35 8.33 -16.71
N ASP A 197 3.32 9.15 -16.35
CA ASP A 197 4.22 9.76 -17.32
C ASP A 197 5.57 9.04 -17.41
N LYS A 198 5.94 8.25 -16.38
CA LYS A 198 7.23 7.55 -16.27
C LYS A 198 7.06 6.05 -16.00
N LYS A 199 6.27 5.38 -16.84
CA LYS A 199 5.86 3.98 -16.62
C LYS A 199 7.02 3.00 -16.45
N LYS A 200 8.15 3.25 -17.12
CA LYS A 200 9.36 2.42 -16.96
C LYS A 200 9.88 2.51 -15.53
N GLN A 201 10.00 3.73 -15.00
CA GLN A 201 10.48 4.00 -13.64
C GLN A 201 9.51 3.43 -12.59
N TRP A 202 8.20 3.61 -12.79
CA TRP A 202 7.20 2.99 -11.93
C TRP A 202 7.37 1.47 -11.84
N ASN A 203 7.54 0.80 -12.97
CA ASN A 203 7.76 -0.64 -12.99
C ASN A 203 9.05 -1.05 -12.26
N GLN A 204 10.10 -0.24 -12.33
CA GLN A 204 11.34 -0.49 -11.61
C GLN A 204 11.18 -0.29 -10.08
N ILE A 205 10.35 0.67 -9.64
CA ILE A 205 9.98 0.82 -8.22
C ILE A 205 9.28 -0.45 -7.74
N VAL A 206 8.29 -0.93 -8.51
CA VAL A 206 7.57 -2.18 -8.20
C VAL A 206 8.53 -3.37 -8.12
N GLU A 207 9.43 -3.53 -9.09
CA GLU A 207 10.41 -4.62 -9.11
C GLU A 207 11.34 -4.61 -7.88
N ARG A 208 11.82 -3.43 -7.49
CA ARG A 208 12.63 -3.29 -6.27
C ARG A 208 11.84 -3.65 -5.02
N GLY A 209 10.57 -3.21 -4.93
CA GLY A 209 9.68 -3.58 -3.84
C GLY A 209 9.48 -5.09 -3.74
N MET A 210 9.16 -5.75 -4.87
CA MET A 210 8.96 -7.21 -4.91
C MET A 210 10.24 -8.02 -4.64
N ALA A 211 11.43 -7.45 -4.87
CA ALA A 211 12.71 -8.09 -4.62
C ALA A 211 13.15 -8.02 -3.14
N ASN A 212 12.51 -7.18 -2.32
CA ASN A 212 12.82 -7.11 -0.89
C ASN A 212 12.42 -8.42 -0.19
N ASP A 213 13.27 -8.90 0.71
CA ASP A 213 12.98 -10.07 1.54
C ASP A 213 12.57 -9.65 2.96
N TYR A 214 11.27 -9.64 3.20
CA TYR A 214 10.64 -9.42 4.50
C TYR A 214 10.06 -10.72 5.09
N SER A 215 10.58 -11.89 4.71
CA SER A 215 10.16 -13.15 5.29
C SER A 215 10.59 -13.27 6.76
N TRP A 216 9.87 -14.10 7.51
CA TRP A 216 10.30 -14.48 8.87
C TRP A 216 11.68 -15.15 8.88
N LYS A 217 12.08 -15.83 7.80
CA LYS A 217 13.41 -16.42 7.67
C LYS A 217 14.51 -15.35 7.69
N SER A 218 14.32 -14.25 6.97
CA SER A 218 15.24 -13.11 6.96
C SER A 218 15.29 -12.42 8.33
N SER A 219 14.13 -12.21 8.96
CA SER A 219 14.05 -11.58 10.28
C SER A 219 14.69 -12.44 11.38
N LYS A 220 14.52 -13.78 11.33
CA LYS A 220 15.10 -14.74 12.28
C LYS A 220 16.60 -14.57 12.42
N GLY A 221 17.34 -14.45 11.31
CA GLY A 221 18.79 -14.28 11.35
C GLY A 221 19.24 -13.04 12.12
N LYS A 222 18.48 -11.95 12.06
CA LYS A 222 18.76 -10.73 12.83
C LYS A 222 18.57 -10.94 14.34
N TYR A 223 17.51 -11.68 14.73
CA TYR A 223 17.28 -12.02 16.14
C TYR A 223 18.32 -13.00 16.67
N GLU A 224 18.70 -14.01 15.90
CA GLU A 224 19.78 -14.95 16.26
C GLU A 224 21.11 -14.21 16.47
N GLY A 225 21.47 -13.30 15.57
CA GLY A 225 22.66 -12.45 15.73
C GLY A 225 22.62 -11.62 17.01
N LEU A 226 21.48 -11.00 17.32
CA LEU A 226 21.32 -10.24 18.57
C LEU A 226 21.44 -11.13 19.81
N TYR A 227 20.80 -12.29 19.83
CA TYR A 227 20.89 -13.21 20.96
C TYR A 227 22.31 -13.73 21.15
N ASN A 228 22.99 -14.13 20.05
CA ASN A 228 24.40 -14.56 20.13
C ASN A 228 25.31 -13.47 20.69
N TYR A 229 25.11 -12.23 20.27
CA TYR A 229 25.84 -11.08 20.83
C TYR A 229 25.60 -10.92 22.33
N LEU A 230 24.33 -11.00 22.79
CA LEU A 230 23.98 -10.85 24.20
C LEU A 230 24.51 -11.96 25.13
N ILE A 231 24.63 -13.19 24.62
CA ILE A 231 25.16 -14.34 25.38
C ILE A 231 26.67 -14.53 25.18
N GLY A 232 27.36 -13.60 24.50
CA GLY A 232 28.81 -13.60 24.34
C GLY A 232 29.35 -14.59 23.29
N TYR A 233 28.49 -15.15 22.43
CA TYR A 233 28.91 -15.87 21.24
C TYR A 233 29.20 -14.89 20.12
N THR A 234 30.46 -14.64 19.86
CA THR A 234 30.88 -13.99 18.60
C THR A 234 30.85 -15.06 17.49
N VAL A 235 30.05 -14.83 16.45
CA VAL A 235 30.08 -15.65 15.23
C VAL A 235 31.29 -15.29 14.39
#